data_d03e4ec67fae17a2aaf4d8e362d5a486
#
_entry.id   d03e4ec67fae17a2aaf4d8e362d5a486
#
_cell.length_a   1.000
_cell.length_b   1.000
_cell.length_c   1.000
_cell.angle_alpha   90.00
_cell.angle_beta   90.00
_cell.angle_gamma   90.00
#
_symmetry.space_group_name_H-M   'P 1'
#
loop_
_entity.id
_entity.type
_entity.pdbx_description
1 polymer ?
#
loop_
_entity_poly.entity_id
_entity_poly.type
_entity_poly.pdbx_seq_one_letter_code
_entity_poly.pdbx_strand_id
1 'polypeptide(L)'
;MLVEPLVRLACAEDGEGIRSIYNVEVTESTVTFDLVPRSHEEQRAWLAAHSGAHPAVVAADGDDVLGFGSLSPYKDRPAYATTVEDSVYVRRDRRGQGVGRLLLDELLRLGTAHGFHAVVARIVGDHDASIALHRACGFELVGVEREVGRKFGRWLDVIELHRLL
;
A
#
# COMPACT_ATOMS: atom_id res chain seq x y z
N MET A 1 18.38 19.89 -9.01
CA MET A 1 17.30 20.16 -8.06
C MET A 1 16.34 18.99 -8.14
N LEU A 2 16.23 18.20 -7.08
CA LEU A 2 15.26 17.10 -7.05
C LEU A 2 13.87 17.74 -7.00
N VAL A 3 13.05 17.53 -7.99
CA VAL A 3 11.65 17.95 -7.97
C VAL A 3 10.95 17.07 -6.95
N GLU A 4 10.26 17.69 -6.00
CA GLU A 4 9.46 16.96 -5.02
C GLU A 4 8.31 16.27 -5.75
N PRO A 5 8.12 14.94 -5.58
CA PRO A 5 7.09 14.22 -6.31
C PRO A 5 5.69 14.72 -5.93
N LEU A 6 4.81 14.87 -6.92
CA LEU A 6 3.42 15.19 -6.69
C LEU A 6 2.67 13.94 -6.25
N VAL A 7 1.98 14.02 -5.09
CA VAL A 7 1.04 12.96 -4.68
C VAL A 7 -0.37 13.36 -5.08
N ARG A 8 -1.07 12.47 -5.79
CA ARG A 8 -2.43 12.69 -6.30
C ARG A 8 -3.20 11.38 -6.41
N LEU A 9 -4.51 11.47 -6.60
CA LEU A 9 -5.32 10.30 -6.94
C LEU A 9 -4.81 9.66 -8.23
N ALA A 10 -4.79 8.33 -8.24
CA ALA A 10 -4.42 7.56 -9.43
C ALA A 10 -5.49 7.71 -10.53
N CYS A 11 -5.05 7.73 -11.76
CA CYS A 11 -5.90 7.73 -12.95
C CYS A 11 -5.56 6.55 -13.87
N ALA A 12 -6.30 6.39 -14.96
CA ALA A 12 -6.12 5.26 -15.86
C ALA A 12 -4.71 5.20 -16.46
N GLU A 13 -4.12 6.35 -16.73
CA GLU A 13 -2.78 6.51 -17.32
C GLU A 13 -1.68 6.00 -16.38
N ASP A 14 -1.91 6.00 -15.07
CA ASP A 14 -0.96 5.48 -14.08
C ASP A 14 -0.93 3.94 -14.02
N GLY A 15 -1.89 3.28 -14.63
CA GLY A 15 -2.12 1.84 -14.49
C GLY A 15 -0.89 0.99 -14.78
N GLU A 16 -0.14 1.29 -15.86
CA GLU A 16 1.07 0.53 -16.20
C GLU A 16 2.22 0.81 -15.22
N GLY A 17 2.39 2.05 -14.77
CA GLY A 17 3.38 2.40 -13.75
C GLY A 17 3.12 1.66 -12.44
N ILE A 18 1.88 1.64 -11.97
CA ILE A 18 1.45 0.89 -10.78
C ILE A 18 1.71 -0.60 -10.98
N ARG A 19 1.26 -1.18 -12.10
CA ARG A 19 1.41 -2.61 -12.40
C ARG A 19 2.88 -3.03 -12.42
N SER A 20 3.74 -2.25 -13.04
CA SER A 20 5.18 -2.53 -13.12
C SER A 20 5.84 -2.54 -11.76
N ILE A 21 5.54 -1.56 -10.89
CA ILE A 21 6.07 -1.50 -9.53
C ILE A 21 5.59 -2.72 -8.72
N TYR A 22 4.30 -3.05 -8.79
CA TYR A 22 3.71 -4.14 -8.05
C TYR A 22 4.22 -5.51 -8.49
N ASN A 23 4.26 -5.77 -9.79
CA ASN A 23 4.62 -7.08 -10.35
C ASN A 23 6.06 -7.48 -10.06
N VAL A 24 6.98 -6.54 -9.96
CA VAL A 24 8.35 -6.81 -9.49
C VAL A 24 8.34 -7.41 -8.08
N GLU A 25 7.52 -6.86 -7.20
CA GLU A 25 7.41 -7.37 -5.82
C GLU A 25 6.69 -8.72 -5.75
N VAL A 26 5.74 -8.97 -6.65
CA VAL A 26 5.08 -10.29 -6.76
C VAL A 26 6.09 -11.38 -7.12
N THR A 27 6.97 -11.12 -8.07
CA THR A 27 7.89 -12.13 -8.61
C THR A 27 9.21 -12.26 -7.87
N GLU A 28 9.66 -11.19 -7.17
CA GLU A 28 11.01 -11.12 -6.64
C GLU A 28 11.11 -10.89 -5.13
N SER A 29 9.98 -10.65 -4.45
CA SER A 29 10.01 -10.37 -3.01
C SER A 29 8.85 -11.01 -2.24
N THR A 30 8.92 -10.94 -0.91
CA THR A 30 7.90 -11.43 0.02
C THR A 30 6.97 -10.31 0.51
N VAL A 31 7.17 -9.07 0.08
CA VAL A 31 6.41 -7.91 0.59
C VAL A 31 4.94 -7.91 0.16
N THR A 32 4.58 -8.67 -0.85
CA THR A 32 3.20 -9.04 -1.19
C THR A 32 3.05 -10.55 -1.19
N PHE A 33 1.90 -11.04 -0.78
CA PHE A 33 1.57 -12.47 -0.79
C PHE A 33 0.96 -12.95 -2.10
N ASP A 34 0.76 -12.07 -3.07
CA ASP A 34 0.38 -12.48 -4.41
C ASP A 34 1.50 -13.31 -5.06
N LEU A 35 1.11 -14.36 -5.77
CA LEU A 35 2.02 -15.30 -6.40
C LEU A 35 2.05 -15.15 -7.93
N VAL A 36 1.04 -14.51 -8.51
CA VAL A 36 0.89 -14.30 -9.95
C VAL A 36 0.86 -12.81 -10.25
N PRO A 37 1.72 -12.33 -11.16
CA PRO A 37 1.72 -10.94 -11.59
C PRO A 37 0.38 -10.55 -12.19
N ARG A 38 -0.05 -9.31 -11.95
CA ARG A 38 -1.27 -8.75 -12.55
C ARG A 38 -1.12 -8.62 -14.06
N SER A 39 -2.13 -9.08 -14.79
CA SER A 39 -2.33 -8.72 -16.19
C SER A 39 -2.76 -7.26 -16.35
N HIS A 40 -2.78 -6.76 -17.58
CA HIS A 40 -3.31 -5.41 -17.86
C HIS A 40 -4.79 -5.29 -17.52
N GLU A 41 -5.58 -6.36 -17.74
CA GLU A 41 -7.00 -6.39 -17.40
C GLU A 41 -7.23 -6.36 -15.89
N GLU A 42 -6.50 -7.18 -15.14
CA GLU A 42 -6.56 -7.19 -13.68
C GLU A 42 -6.13 -5.85 -13.07
N GLN A 43 -5.13 -5.18 -13.67
CA GLN A 43 -4.73 -3.84 -13.23
C GLN A 43 -5.82 -2.79 -13.47
N ARG A 44 -6.51 -2.84 -14.60
CA ARG A 44 -7.67 -1.95 -14.86
C ARG A 44 -8.79 -2.21 -13.87
N ALA A 45 -9.10 -3.48 -13.59
CA ALA A 45 -10.10 -3.85 -12.59
C ALA A 45 -9.71 -3.38 -11.20
N TRP A 46 -8.44 -3.51 -10.83
CA TRP A 46 -7.92 -3.02 -9.55
C TRP A 46 -8.09 -1.50 -9.41
N LEU A 47 -7.73 -0.71 -10.44
CA LEU A 47 -7.95 0.74 -10.42
C LEU A 47 -9.44 1.10 -10.31
N ALA A 48 -10.30 0.41 -11.03
CA ALA A 48 -11.74 0.64 -10.96
C ALA A 48 -12.31 0.35 -9.57
N ALA A 49 -11.76 -0.64 -8.87
CA ALA A 49 -12.15 -0.99 -7.49
C ALA A 49 -11.60 0.01 -6.45
N HIS A 50 -10.56 0.78 -6.79
CA HIS A 50 -9.93 1.75 -5.90
C HIS A 50 -10.32 3.19 -6.27
N SER A 51 -11.60 3.49 -6.09
CA SER A 51 -12.20 4.80 -6.32
C SER A 51 -13.08 5.22 -5.15
N GLY A 52 -13.45 6.50 -5.07
CA GLY A 52 -14.30 7.01 -4.01
C GLY A 52 -13.65 6.88 -2.63
N ALA A 53 -14.35 6.22 -1.70
CA ALA A 53 -13.91 6.09 -0.31
C ALA A 53 -12.70 5.16 -0.14
N HIS A 54 -12.41 4.28 -1.10
CA HIS A 54 -11.26 3.37 -1.11
C HIS A 54 -10.28 3.78 -2.23
N PRO A 55 -9.58 4.92 -2.09
CA PRO A 55 -8.79 5.48 -3.18
C PRO A 55 -7.47 4.74 -3.41
N ALA A 56 -6.97 4.84 -4.63
CA ALA A 56 -5.56 4.66 -4.94
C ALA A 56 -4.91 6.03 -5.19
N VAL A 57 -3.68 6.20 -4.73
CA VAL A 57 -2.86 7.39 -4.93
C VAL A 57 -1.53 7.01 -5.58
N VAL A 58 -0.95 7.93 -6.31
CA VAL A 58 0.41 7.83 -6.86
C VAL A 58 1.27 8.99 -6.39
N ALA A 59 2.55 8.73 -6.21
CA ALA A 59 3.59 9.75 -6.20
C ALA A 59 4.24 9.74 -7.57
N ALA A 60 4.21 10.87 -8.28
CA ALA A 60 4.66 10.97 -9.65
C ALA A 60 5.58 12.18 -9.89
N ASP A 61 6.50 12.02 -10.82
CA ASP A 61 7.30 13.10 -11.40
C ASP A 61 6.90 13.20 -12.90
N GLY A 62 6.03 14.17 -13.22
CA GLY A 62 5.36 14.18 -14.51
C GLY A 62 4.51 12.92 -14.69
N ASP A 63 4.78 12.19 -15.79
CA ASP A 63 4.10 10.93 -16.10
C ASP A 63 4.78 9.69 -15.47
N ASP A 64 5.92 9.88 -14.81
CA ASP A 64 6.69 8.78 -14.21
C ASP A 64 6.18 8.45 -12.79
N VAL A 65 5.57 7.28 -12.62
CA VAL A 65 5.09 6.80 -11.32
C VAL A 65 6.27 6.30 -10.47
N LEU A 66 6.49 6.92 -9.33
CA LEU A 66 7.59 6.61 -8.40
C LEU A 66 7.16 5.65 -7.29
N GLY A 67 5.87 5.60 -7.01
CA GLY A 67 5.24 4.74 -6.03
C GLY A 67 3.74 4.92 -6.01
N PHE A 68 3.05 4.02 -5.36
CA PHE A 68 1.59 4.09 -5.21
C PHE A 68 1.16 3.57 -3.85
N GLY A 69 -0.03 3.94 -3.44
CA GLY A 69 -0.68 3.40 -2.26
C GLY A 69 -2.19 3.30 -2.45
N SER A 70 -2.84 2.57 -1.58
CA SER A 70 -4.28 2.39 -1.63
C SER A 70 -4.88 2.17 -0.24
N LEU A 71 -6.17 2.50 -0.11
CA LEU A 71 -7.01 2.05 0.98
C LEU A 71 -8.01 1.02 0.44
N SER A 72 -8.10 -0.11 1.12
CA SER A 72 -9.01 -1.20 0.76
C SER A 72 -9.94 -1.53 1.92
N PRO A 73 -11.13 -2.13 1.69
CA PRO A 73 -11.94 -2.67 2.76
C PRO A 73 -11.13 -3.66 3.61
N TYR A 74 -11.26 -3.56 4.94
CA TYR A 74 -10.49 -4.42 5.85
C TYR A 74 -11.03 -5.85 5.88
N LYS A 75 -12.31 -6.01 6.15
CA LYS A 75 -13.01 -7.32 6.22
C LYS A 75 -14.47 -7.16 5.78
N ASP A 76 -15.07 -8.27 5.34
CA ASP A 76 -16.40 -8.27 4.71
C ASP A 76 -17.57 -8.02 5.67
N ARG A 77 -17.41 -8.27 6.98
CA ARG A 77 -18.51 -8.08 7.94
C ARG A 77 -18.84 -6.59 8.08
N PRO A 78 -20.13 -6.20 8.08
CA PRO A 78 -20.55 -4.80 8.04
C PRO A 78 -20.01 -3.91 9.17
N ALA A 79 -19.79 -4.46 10.37
CA ALA A 79 -19.21 -3.71 11.49
C ALA A 79 -17.77 -3.25 11.26
N TYR A 80 -17.05 -3.81 10.26
CA TYR A 80 -15.73 -3.36 9.85
C TYR A 80 -15.73 -2.23 8.81
N ALA A 81 -16.90 -1.73 8.39
CA ALA A 81 -17.01 -0.72 7.33
C ALA A 81 -16.30 0.60 7.64
N THR A 82 -16.02 0.89 8.93
CA THR A 82 -15.27 2.07 9.36
C THR A 82 -13.75 1.86 9.45
N THR A 83 -13.27 0.67 9.09
CA THR A 83 -11.85 0.31 9.08
C THR A 83 -11.40 0.03 7.65
N VAL A 84 -10.23 0.52 7.30
CA VAL A 84 -9.57 0.26 6.01
C VAL A 84 -8.19 -0.35 6.22
N GLU A 85 -7.71 -1.07 5.23
CA GLU A 85 -6.33 -1.56 5.16
C GLU A 85 -5.56 -0.72 4.14
N ASP A 86 -4.37 -0.26 4.52
CA ASP A 86 -3.50 0.46 3.60
C ASP A 86 -2.50 -0.48 2.90
N SER A 87 -2.05 -0.05 1.74
CA SER A 87 -0.92 -0.65 1.03
C SER A 87 -0.08 0.46 0.44
N VAL A 88 1.24 0.35 0.55
CA VAL A 88 2.20 1.31 0.00
C VAL A 88 3.35 0.56 -0.67
N TYR A 89 3.62 0.90 -1.92
CA TYR A 89 4.72 0.35 -2.72
C TYR A 89 5.50 1.49 -3.36
N VAL A 90 6.83 1.46 -3.18
CA VAL A 90 7.75 2.45 -3.75
C VAL A 90 8.69 1.76 -4.73
N ARG A 91 8.84 2.32 -5.91
CA ARG A 91 9.80 1.84 -6.90
C ARG A 91 11.20 1.73 -6.30
N ARG A 92 11.90 0.64 -6.56
CA ARG A 92 13.14 0.29 -5.85
C ARG A 92 14.22 1.36 -5.90
N ASP A 93 14.37 2.03 -7.05
CA ASP A 93 15.32 3.13 -7.25
C ASP A 93 14.91 4.46 -6.56
N ARG A 94 13.72 4.51 -6.00
CA ARG A 94 13.16 5.68 -5.28
C ARG A 94 12.95 5.46 -3.79
N ARG A 95 13.37 4.30 -3.26
CA ARG A 95 13.31 4.01 -1.83
C ARG A 95 14.28 4.88 -1.04
N GLY A 96 13.97 5.13 0.23
CA GLY A 96 14.80 5.96 1.10
C GLY A 96 14.78 7.46 0.78
N GLN A 97 13.91 7.91 -0.12
CA GLN A 97 13.79 9.31 -0.57
C GLN A 97 12.49 9.99 -0.07
N GLY A 98 11.80 9.40 0.90
CA GLY A 98 10.58 9.98 1.48
C GLY A 98 9.28 9.67 0.73
N VAL A 99 9.33 9.03 -0.45
CA VAL A 99 8.15 8.75 -1.28
C VAL A 99 7.08 7.95 -0.52
N GLY A 100 7.48 6.92 0.22
CA GLY A 100 6.56 6.12 1.03
C GLY A 100 5.84 6.94 2.10
N ARG A 101 6.54 7.90 2.72
CA ARG A 101 5.96 8.80 3.71
C ARG A 101 4.90 9.71 3.11
N LEU A 102 5.18 10.30 1.96
CA LEU A 102 4.23 11.17 1.25
C LEU A 102 2.95 10.40 0.87
N LEU A 103 3.09 9.16 0.36
CA LEU A 103 1.96 8.31 0.02
C LEU A 103 1.11 7.95 1.24
N LEU A 104 1.75 7.52 2.33
CA LEU A 104 1.04 7.12 3.54
C LEU A 104 0.34 8.31 4.21
N ASP A 105 0.99 9.48 4.29
CA ASP A 105 0.39 10.69 4.83
C ASP A 105 -0.87 11.10 4.03
N GLU A 106 -0.84 10.99 2.69
CA GLU A 106 -2.02 11.28 1.86
C GLU A 106 -3.13 10.25 2.06
N LEU A 107 -2.82 8.95 2.17
CA LEU A 107 -3.81 7.93 2.47
C LEU A 107 -4.49 8.17 3.83
N LEU A 108 -3.74 8.56 4.85
CA LEU A 108 -4.30 8.89 6.17
C LEU A 108 -5.20 10.13 6.11
N ARG A 109 -4.79 11.16 5.35
CA ARG A 109 -5.60 12.35 5.11
C ARG A 109 -6.92 12.01 4.41
N LEU A 110 -6.87 11.19 3.36
CA LEU A 110 -8.05 10.74 2.62
C LEU A 110 -8.94 9.84 3.48
N GLY A 111 -8.38 8.93 4.26
CA GLY A 111 -9.12 8.09 5.20
C GLY A 111 -9.90 8.92 6.21
N THR A 112 -9.27 9.92 6.78
CA THR A 112 -9.92 10.89 7.69
C THR A 112 -11.04 11.65 6.98
N ALA A 113 -10.78 12.17 5.78
CA ALA A 113 -11.76 12.95 5.01
C ALA A 113 -12.99 12.12 4.62
N HIS A 114 -12.84 10.83 4.38
CA HIS A 114 -13.94 9.91 4.09
C HIS A 114 -14.67 9.39 5.35
N GLY A 115 -14.19 9.74 6.55
CA GLY A 115 -14.84 9.38 7.81
C GLY A 115 -14.50 7.98 8.31
N PHE A 116 -13.41 7.36 7.85
CA PHE A 116 -12.91 6.13 8.46
C PHE A 116 -12.37 6.42 9.87
N HIS A 117 -12.46 5.42 10.73
CA HIS A 117 -12.03 5.51 12.12
C HIS A 117 -10.67 4.86 12.37
N ALA A 118 -10.36 3.80 11.65
CA ALA A 118 -9.12 3.05 11.82
C ALA A 118 -8.49 2.65 10.48
N VAL A 119 -7.16 2.67 10.45
CA VAL A 119 -6.36 2.11 9.36
C VAL A 119 -5.52 0.97 9.91
N VAL A 120 -5.56 -0.18 9.24
CA VAL A 120 -4.75 -1.35 9.55
C VAL A 120 -3.66 -1.51 8.49
N ALA A 121 -2.45 -1.81 8.92
CA ALA A 121 -1.35 -2.19 8.06
C ALA A 121 -0.95 -3.64 8.36
N ARG A 122 -0.90 -4.49 7.34
CA ARG A 122 -0.45 -5.88 7.46
C ARG A 122 0.84 -6.05 6.66
N ILE A 123 1.95 -6.20 7.36
CA ILE A 123 3.31 -6.12 6.82
C ILE A 123 4.01 -7.46 7.03
N VAL A 124 4.67 -7.99 5.99
CA VAL A 124 5.51 -9.18 6.15
C VAL A 124 6.60 -8.94 7.17
N GLY A 125 6.87 -9.95 8.01
CA GLY A 125 7.64 -9.80 9.24
C GLY A 125 9.09 -9.35 9.08
N ASP A 126 9.70 -9.54 7.90
CA ASP A 126 11.07 -9.13 7.57
C ASP A 126 11.16 -7.81 6.79
N HIS A 127 10.05 -7.08 6.66
CA HIS A 127 10.03 -5.79 5.96
C HIS A 127 10.19 -4.61 6.94
N ASP A 128 11.37 -4.49 7.53
CA ASP A 128 11.68 -3.49 8.57
C ASP A 128 11.44 -2.04 8.12
N ALA A 129 11.73 -1.72 6.86
CA ALA A 129 11.53 -0.38 6.32
C ALA A 129 10.06 0.05 6.33
N SER A 130 9.14 -0.86 5.99
CA SER A 130 7.69 -0.59 6.03
C SER A 130 7.19 -0.48 7.47
N ILE A 131 7.65 -1.34 8.37
CA ILE A 131 7.31 -1.27 9.80
C ILE A 131 7.76 0.08 10.39
N ALA A 132 8.99 0.50 10.10
CA ALA A 132 9.53 1.77 10.57
C ALA A 132 8.73 2.98 10.00
N LEU A 133 8.36 2.92 8.72
CA LEU A 133 7.54 3.95 8.08
C LEU A 133 6.19 4.10 8.78
N HIS A 134 5.47 3.00 8.99
CA HIS A 134 4.15 3.03 9.64
C HIS A 134 4.23 3.52 11.08
N ARG A 135 5.23 3.06 11.85
CA ARG A 135 5.48 3.59 13.21
C ARG A 135 5.75 5.09 13.22
N ALA A 136 6.55 5.58 12.28
CA ALA A 136 6.81 7.02 12.13
C ALA A 136 5.56 7.83 11.75
N CYS A 137 4.55 7.18 11.16
CA CYS A 137 3.23 7.75 10.86
C CYS A 137 2.19 7.50 11.97
N GLY A 138 2.61 7.08 13.16
CA GLY A 138 1.73 6.94 14.33
C GLY A 138 0.96 5.64 14.42
N PHE A 139 1.36 4.60 13.67
CA PHE A 139 0.80 3.27 13.84
C PHE A 139 1.40 2.56 15.06
N GLU A 140 0.59 1.80 15.75
CA GLU A 140 0.94 0.99 16.91
C GLU A 140 0.86 -0.50 16.58
N LEU A 141 1.70 -1.31 17.22
CA LEU A 141 1.71 -2.75 17.05
C LEU A 141 0.44 -3.36 17.66
N VAL A 142 -0.28 -4.15 16.87
CA VAL A 142 -1.40 -4.99 17.33
C VAL A 142 -0.88 -6.37 17.71
N GLY A 143 -0.09 -7.00 16.85
CA GLY A 143 0.45 -8.33 17.09
C GLY A 143 1.18 -8.91 15.89
N VAL A 144 1.55 -10.17 16.03
CA VAL A 144 2.25 -10.94 15.00
C VAL A 144 1.47 -12.23 14.72
N GLU A 145 1.07 -12.40 13.47
CA GLU A 145 0.51 -13.65 12.97
C GLU A 145 1.67 -14.53 12.47
N ARG A 146 1.93 -15.60 13.19
CA ARG A 146 3.08 -16.45 12.89
C ARG A 146 2.78 -17.44 11.78
N GLU A 147 3.69 -17.51 10.79
CA GLU A 147 3.71 -18.51 9.71
C GLU A 147 2.39 -18.63 8.94
N VAL A 148 1.67 -17.53 8.79
CA VAL A 148 0.36 -17.48 8.11
C VAL A 148 0.45 -17.42 6.58
N GLY A 149 1.62 -17.07 6.04
CA GLY A 149 1.90 -17.02 4.61
C GLY A 149 3.00 -18.00 4.19
N ARG A 150 2.99 -18.38 2.92
CA ARG A 150 4.07 -19.18 2.33
C ARG A 150 4.40 -18.68 0.94
N LYS A 151 5.67 -18.32 0.70
CA LYS A 151 6.17 -17.86 -0.59
C LYS A 151 7.63 -18.22 -0.75
N PHE A 152 8.06 -18.60 -1.95
CA PHE A 152 9.44 -19.06 -2.24
C PHE A 152 9.91 -20.16 -1.30
N GLY A 153 9.04 -21.09 -0.91
CA GLY A 153 9.35 -22.18 0.01
C GLY A 153 9.55 -21.77 1.47
N ARG A 154 9.29 -20.50 1.84
CA ARG A 154 9.44 -19.96 3.20
C ARG A 154 8.10 -19.74 3.86
N TRP A 155 8.00 -20.04 5.14
CA TRP A 155 6.91 -19.58 6.00
C TRP A 155 7.13 -18.12 6.38
N LEU A 156 6.07 -17.33 6.34
CA LEU A 156 6.13 -15.89 6.54
C LEU A 156 5.17 -15.45 7.65
N ASP A 157 5.70 -14.64 8.56
CA ASP A 157 4.91 -13.95 9.57
C ASP A 157 4.29 -12.68 8.97
N VAL A 158 3.17 -12.24 9.54
CA VAL A 158 2.57 -10.93 9.28
C VAL A 158 2.58 -10.13 10.57
N ILE A 159 3.12 -8.92 10.52
CA ILE A 159 3.05 -7.94 11.59
C ILE A 159 1.84 -7.04 11.30
N GLU A 160 0.91 -7.00 12.26
CA GLU A 160 -0.26 -6.14 12.19
C GLU A 160 -0.03 -4.88 13.02
N LEU A 161 -0.17 -3.73 12.39
CA LEU A 161 -0.13 -2.41 12.99
C LEU A 161 -1.46 -1.72 12.74
N HIS A 162 -1.86 -0.79 13.61
CA HIS A 162 -3.04 0.02 13.37
C HIS A 162 -2.84 1.47 13.79
N ARG A 163 -3.68 2.35 13.25
CA ARG A 163 -3.78 3.75 13.65
C ARG A 163 -5.24 4.16 13.69
N LEU A 164 -5.64 4.84 14.77
CA LEU A 164 -6.92 5.57 14.83
C LEU A 164 -6.75 6.93 14.15
N LEU A 165 -7.74 7.32 13.35
CA LEU A 165 -7.75 8.57 12.59
C LEU A 165 -8.43 9.71 13.37
#